data_b5e4dc97d2f7bdc9118a405b0f53db44
#
_entry.id   b5e4dc97d2f7bdc9118a405b0f53db44
#
_cell.length_a   1.000
_cell.length_b   1.000
_cell.length_c   1.000
_cell.angle_alpha   90.00
_cell.angle_beta   90.00
_cell.angle_gamma   90.00
#
_symmetry.space_group_name_H-M   'P 1'
#
loop_
_entity.id
_entity.type
_entity.pdbx_description
1 polymer ?
#
loop_
_entity_poly.entity_id
_entity_poly.type
_entity_poly.pdbx_seq_one_letter_code
_entity_poly.pdbx_strand_id
1 'polypeptide(L)'
;MSFTDWPWRHWCALLADKPALRLNDEVLSWQQLCARIDSLAAGFHQQGVEEGCGVLLQAHNHPQTLLAWLALLQCGARILPVNPQLPRPLLDVLLPQMTLRFALVLDGSYDALPALCMRETADAYCAAWQPVRLASMTLTSGSTGLPKAAVHTCEAHLASARGVLALMPYGEDDDWLLSLPLFHVSGQGILWRWLQAGARLTVREKQPLEQALCGCSHASLVPTQLWRLLNAHQPVALKAVLLGGAAIPVELTEQAREQDIRTFCGYGLTEFASTVCAKEADGEPDVGCALPGREVQVVNGEVWIRAQSMASGYWRDGELIPLTNAQGWFATRDRGEWHDGRLTILGRMDNLFFSGGEGIQPESLERVIATHPQINQVFVVPLDDAEFGQRPVAVVECEPGTDITCLPDWVRDKVARFEQPVRWLLLPTELKNGGIKVSRRALQEWVNAALKG
;
A
#
# COMPACT_ATOMS: atom_id res chain seq x y z
N MET A 1 1.83 18.06 -14.83
CA MET A 1 0.67 18.98 -14.87
C MET A 1 0.39 19.45 -13.47
N SER A 2 0.10 20.73 -13.28
CA SER A 2 -0.39 21.32 -12.01
C SER A 2 -1.86 21.68 -12.20
N PHE A 3 -2.69 21.45 -11.20
CA PHE A 3 -4.10 21.75 -11.24
C PHE A 3 -4.38 23.12 -10.61
N THR A 4 -5.29 23.88 -11.24
CA THR A 4 -5.81 25.17 -10.72
C THR A 4 -7.18 24.99 -10.04
N ASP A 5 -7.78 23.82 -10.15
CA ASP A 5 -9.02 23.39 -9.52
C ASP A 5 -8.89 21.93 -9.07
N TRP A 6 -9.89 21.37 -8.42
CA TRP A 6 -9.95 19.95 -8.10
C TRP A 6 -9.71 19.10 -9.36
N PRO A 7 -8.90 18.03 -9.32
CA PRO A 7 -8.54 17.28 -10.52
C PRO A 7 -9.75 16.79 -11.33
N TRP A 8 -10.83 16.32 -10.67
CA TRP A 8 -12.04 15.90 -11.38
C TRP A 8 -12.77 17.06 -12.06
N ARG A 9 -12.77 18.26 -11.47
CA ARG A 9 -13.35 19.47 -12.11
C ARG A 9 -12.52 19.92 -13.29
N HIS A 10 -11.19 19.87 -13.19
CA HIS A 10 -10.30 20.11 -14.31
C HIS A 10 -10.61 19.18 -15.49
N TRP A 11 -10.75 17.88 -15.23
CA TRP A 11 -11.07 16.93 -16.30
C TRP A 11 -12.52 17.07 -16.79
N CYS A 12 -13.46 17.42 -15.94
CA CYS A 12 -14.82 17.75 -16.35
C CYS A 12 -14.83 18.91 -17.35
N ALA A 13 -14.01 19.93 -17.17
CA ALA A 13 -13.91 21.06 -18.09
C ALA A 13 -13.30 20.68 -19.45
N LEU A 14 -12.40 19.69 -19.50
CA LEU A 14 -11.69 19.29 -20.71
C LEU A 14 -12.30 18.07 -21.41
N LEU A 15 -12.85 17.12 -20.64
CA LEU A 15 -13.23 15.78 -21.08
C LEU A 15 -14.65 15.41 -20.60
N ALA A 16 -15.58 16.36 -20.55
CA ALA A 16 -16.90 16.22 -19.91
C ALA A 16 -17.61 14.89 -20.17
N ASP A 17 -17.68 14.48 -21.44
CA ASP A 17 -18.40 13.29 -21.89
C ASP A 17 -17.55 12.01 -21.92
N LYS A 18 -16.24 12.11 -21.64
CA LYS A 18 -15.36 10.93 -21.64
C LYS A 18 -15.58 10.09 -20.40
N PRO A 19 -15.48 8.75 -20.50
CA PRO A 19 -15.54 7.85 -19.36
C PRO A 19 -14.46 8.15 -18.32
N ALA A 20 -14.87 8.45 -17.10
CA ALA A 20 -13.99 8.74 -15.97
C ALA A 20 -13.86 7.58 -15.01
N LEU A 21 -14.99 6.96 -14.71
CA LEU A 21 -15.10 6.00 -13.61
C LEU A 21 -16.07 4.87 -13.97
N ARG A 22 -15.65 3.62 -13.74
CA ARG A 22 -16.53 2.46 -13.79
C ARG A 22 -16.79 1.95 -12.37
N LEU A 23 -18.05 1.95 -11.99
CA LEU A 23 -18.55 1.45 -10.70
C LEU A 23 -19.35 0.17 -10.95
N ASN A 24 -18.76 -0.98 -10.67
CA ASN A 24 -19.30 -2.27 -11.13
C ASN A 24 -19.52 -2.25 -12.65
N ASP A 25 -20.77 -2.17 -13.10
CA ASP A 25 -21.17 -2.11 -14.52
C ASP A 25 -21.58 -0.69 -14.96
N GLU A 26 -21.79 0.24 -14.03
CA GLU A 26 -22.12 1.64 -14.32
C GLU A 26 -20.85 2.41 -14.74
N VAL A 27 -20.93 3.13 -15.84
CA VAL A 27 -19.83 4.00 -16.32
C VAL A 27 -20.27 5.44 -16.22
N LEU A 28 -19.53 6.23 -15.44
CA LEU A 28 -19.74 7.66 -15.30
C LEU A 28 -18.75 8.44 -16.18
N SER A 29 -19.26 9.45 -16.88
CA SER A 29 -18.41 10.47 -17.51
C SER A 29 -17.86 11.42 -16.45
N TRP A 30 -16.84 12.24 -16.81
CA TRP A 30 -16.32 13.27 -15.90
C TRP A 30 -17.41 14.24 -15.46
N GLN A 31 -18.35 14.61 -16.34
CA GLN A 31 -19.48 15.47 -16.01
C GLN A 31 -20.41 14.81 -14.97
N GLN A 32 -20.78 13.56 -15.18
CA GLN A 32 -21.64 12.82 -14.25
C GLN A 32 -20.98 12.61 -12.90
N LEU A 33 -19.66 12.31 -12.91
CA LEU A 33 -18.86 12.18 -11.69
C LEU A 33 -18.82 13.49 -10.90
N CYS A 34 -18.53 14.61 -11.55
CA CYS A 34 -18.52 15.93 -10.91
C CYS A 34 -19.87 16.27 -10.27
N ALA A 35 -20.97 16.07 -10.99
CA ALA A 35 -22.31 16.34 -10.46
C ALA A 35 -22.61 15.50 -9.21
N ARG A 36 -22.20 14.23 -9.21
CA ARG A 36 -22.40 13.33 -8.06
C ARG A 36 -21.52 13.70 -6.87
N ILE A 37 -20.27 14.11 -7.11
CA ILE A 37 -19.38 14.61 -6.07
C ILE A 37 -19.92 15.91 -5.47
N ASP A 38 -20.37 16.86 -6.30
CA ASP A 38 -20.94 18.14 -5.86
C ASP A 38 -22.15 17.92 -4.93
N SER A 39 -23.06 17.03 -5.31
CA SER A 39 -24.25 16.67 -4.55
C SER A 39 -23.91 16.01 -3.20
N LEU A 40 -22.99 15.04 -3.20
CA LEU A 40 -22.54 14.37 -1.96
C LEU A 40 -21.76 15.31 -1.04
N ALA A 41 -20.90 16.17 -1.60
CA ALA A 41 -20.17 17.16 -0.82
C ALA A 41 -21.12 18.16 -0.14
N ALA A 42 -22.16 18.62 -0.83
CA ALA A 42 -23.20 19.43 -0.23
C ALA A 42 -23.92 18.69 0.92
N GLY A 43 -24.22 17.39 0.73
CA GLY A 43 -24.81 16.56 1.76
C GLY A 43 -23.93 16.40 3.01
N PHE A 44 -22.61 16.28 2.85
CA PHE A 44 -21.66 16.25 3.97
C PHE A 44 -21.51 17.63 4.62
N HIS A 45 -21.43 18.69 3.81
CA HIS A 45 -21.36 20.05 4.33
C HIS A 45 -22.57 20.43 5.17
N GLN A 46 -23.80 20.05 4.75
CA GLN A 46 -25.03 20.25 5.53
C GLN A 46 -25.02 19.48 6.86
N GLN A 47 -24.23 18.41 6.97
CA GLN A 47 -23.99 17.67 8.21
C GLN A 47 -22.86 18.24 9.06
N GLY A 48 -22.25 19.37 8.64
CA GLY A 48 -21.23 20.11 9.39
C GLY A 48 -19.79 19.75 9.02
N VAL A 49 -19.55 19.06 7.91
CA VAL A 49 -18.18 18.83 7.40
C VAL A 49 -17.68 20.13 6.77
N GLU A 50 -16.61 20.67 7.31
CA GLU A 50 -15.96 21.92 6.91
C GLU A 50 -14.49 21.67 6.56
N GLU A 51 -13.84 22.69 5.99
CA GLU A 51 -12.41 22.66 5.66
C GLU A 51 -11.55 22.33 6.89
N GLY A 52 -10.58 21.40 6.71
CA GLY A 52 -9.69 20.92 7.78
C GLY A 52 -10.30 19.94 8.76
N CYS A 53 -11.60 19.69 8.65
CA CYS A 53 -12.30 18.73 9.50
C CYS A 53 -11.71 17.32 9.37
N GLY A 54 -11.37 16.67 10.49
CA GLY A 54 -10.95 15.27 10.51
C GLY A 54 -12.14 14.33 10.42
N VAL A 55 -12.15 13.42 9.45
CA VAL A 55 -13.21 12.44 9.22
C VAL A 55 -12.64 11.03 9.20
N LEU A 56 -13.17 10.15 10.07
CA LEU A 56 -12.93 8.71 9.96
C LEU A 56 -13.71 8.16 8.77
N LEU A 57 -13.06 7.41 7.89
CA LEU A 57 -13.71 6.63 6.83
C LEU A 57 -13.40 5.14 7.05
N GLN A 58 -14.35 4.39 7.60
CA GLN A 58 -14.20 2.96 7.84
C GLN A 58 -14.93 2.18 6.75
N ALA A 59 -14.16 1.63 5.80
CA ALA A 59 -14.72 0.96 4.64
C ALA A 59 -13.68 0.10 3.90
N HIS A 60 -14.15 -0.97 3.22
CA HIS A 60 -13.44 -1.61 2.14
C HIS A 60 -13.57 -0.80 0.84
N ASN A 61 -12.83 -1.21 -0.21
CA ASN A 61 -13.03 -0.62 -1.54
C ASN A 61 -14.40 -1.04 -2.09
N HIS A 62 -15.22 -0.05 -2.35
CA HIS A 62 -16.43 -0.22 -3.16
C HIS A 62 -16.88 1.14 -3.72
N PRO A 63 -17.86 1.19 -4.65
CA PRO A 63 -18.30 2.42 -5.30
C PRO A 63 -18.57 3.59 -4.35
N GLN A 64 -19.32 3.35 -3.26
CA GLN A 64 -19.65 4.40 -2.30
C GLN A 64 -18.44 4.93 -1.53
N THR A 65 -17.45 4.05 -1.22
CA THR A 65 -16.21 4.46 -0.53
C THR A 65 -15.43 5.45 -1.37
N LEU A 66 -15.31 5.22 -2.69
CA LEU A 66 -14.59 6.14 -3.57
C LEU A 66 -15.35 7.47 -3.71
N LEU A 67 -16.67 7.44 -3.91
CA LEU A 67 -17.48 8.64 -4.02
C LEU A 67 -17.45 9.46 -2.73
N ALA A 68 -17.56 8.79 -1.58
CA ALA A 68 -17.40 9.43 -0.26
C ALA A 68 -16.03 10.10 -0.10
N TRP A 69 -14.96 9.40 -0.51
CA TRP A 69 -13.60 9.94 -0.48
C TRP A 69 -13.48 11.23 -1.25
N LEU A 70 -13.94 11.25 -2.50
CA LEU A 70 -13.88 12.44 -3.38
C LEU A 70 -14.73 13.58 -2.83
N ALA A 71 -15.93 13.29 -2.36
CA ALA A 71 -16.83 14.30 -1.78
C ALA A 71 -16.29 14.89 -0.47
N LEU A 72 -15.71 14.09 0.41
CA LEU A 72 -15.04 14.56 1.64
C LEU A 72 -13.81 15.40 1.32
N LEU A 73 -13.00 15.01 0.32
CA LEU A 73 -11.91 15.87 -0.17
C LEU A 73 -12.44 17.20 -0.68
N GLN A 74 -13.53 17.22 -1.46
CA GLN A 74 -14.14 18.45 -1.97
C GLN A 74 -14.70 19.35 -0.86
N CYS A 75 -15.09 18.78 0.28
CA CYS A 75 -15.39 19.55 1.49
C CYS A 75 -14.13 20.15 2.16
N GLY A 76 -12.94 19.79 1.71
CA GLY A 76 -11.68 20.17 2.34
C GLY A 76 -11.37 19.37 3.60
N ALA A 77 -12.02 18.23 3.81
CA ALA A 77 -11.80 17.38 4.98
C ALA A 77 -10.46 16.64 4.89
N ARG A 78 -9.91 16.31 6.07
CA ARG A 78 -8.76 15.43 6.25
C ARG A 78 -9.27 14.04 6.59
N ILE A 79 -9.07 13.08 5.69
CA ILE A 79 -9.64 11.74 5.78
C ILE A 79 -8.67 10.80 6.50
N LEU A 80 -9.14 10.09 7.54
CA LEU A 80 -8.46 8.92 8.11
C LEU A 80 -9.18 7.66 7.63
N PRO A 81 -8.67 6.99 6.58
CA PRO A 81 -9.23 5.72 6.17
C PRO A 81 -8.76 4.61 7.11
N VAL A 82 -9.68 3.74 7.51
CA VAL A 82 -9.43 2.67 8.46
C VAL A 82 -9.95 1.34 7.93
N ASN A 83 -9.13 0.29 8.08
CA ASN A 83 -9.54 -1.06 7.78
C ASN A 83 -10.69 -1.47 8.72
N PRO A 84 -11.86 -1.90 8.20
CA PRO A 84 -12.99 -2.36 9.01
C PRO A 84 -12.69 -3.53 9.94
N GLN A 85 -11.62 -4.27 9.67
CA GLN A 85 -11.20 -5.43 10.46
C GLN A 85 -10.29 -5.08 11.65
N LEU A 86 -9.92 -3.79 11.83
CA LEU A 86 -9.13 -3.40 13.00
C LEU A 86 -9.92 -3.63 14.29
N PRO A 87 -9.29 -4.24 15.31
CA PRO A 87 -9.95 -4.51 16.58
C PRO A 87 -10.43 -3.23 17.27
N ARG A 88 -11.65 -3.25 17.80
CA ARG A 88 -12.24 -2.11 18.52
C ARG A 88 -11.34 -1.56 19.63
N PRO A 89 -10.68 -2.38 20.48
CA PRO A 89 -9.78 -1.86 21.52
C PRO A 89 -8.61 -1.06 20.96
N LEU A 90 -8.10 -1.40 19.77
CA LEU A 90 -7.05 -0.63 19.10
C LEU A 90 -7.59 0.73 18.61
N LEU A 91 -8.79 0.76 18.03
CA LEU A 91 -9.44 1.99 17.60
C LEU A 91 -9.71 2.94 18.77
N ASP A 92 -10.19 2.42 19.91
CA ASP A 92 -10.49 3.21 21.11
C ASP A 92 -9.26 3.90 21.71
N VAL A 93 -8.06 3.32 21.53
CA VAL A 93 -6.79 3.93 21.95
C VAL A 93 -6.22 4.89 20.89
N LEU A 94 -6.38 4.55 19.63
CA LEU A 94 -5.76 5.27 18.52
C LEU A 94 -6.53 6.53 18.12
N LEU A 95 -7.85 6.43 17.93
CA LEU A 95 -8.65 7.49 17.32
C LEU A 95 -8.78 8.77 18.15
N PRO A 96 -8.77 8.77 19.49
CA PRO A 96 -8.76 9.99 20.28
C PRO A 96 -7.58 10.93 19.97
N GLN A 97 -6.42 10.37 19.55
CA GLN A 97 -5.22 11.15 19.19
C GLN A 97 -5.30 11.75 17.78
N MET A 98 -6.29 11.37 16.95
CA MET A 98 -6.39 11.75 15.55
C MET A 98 -7.19 13.03 15.30
N THR A 99 -7.77 13.62 16.32
CA THR A 99 -8.55 14.86 16.24
C THR A 99 -9.63 14.77 15.16
N LEU A 100 -10.47 13.74 15.26
CA LEU A 100 -11.58 13.48 14.35
C LEU A 100 -12.87 14.12 14.88
N ARG A 101 -13.67 14.68 13.99
CA ARG A 101 -14.95 15.29 14.30
C ARG A 101 -16.14 14.41 13.95
N PHE A 102 -16.00 13.60 12.90
CA PHE A 102 -17.06 12.73 12.39
C PHE A 102 -16.53 11.35 12.01
N ALA A 103 -17.46 10.40 11.89
CA ALA A 103 -17.21 9.08 11.31
C ALA A 103 -18.19 8.79 10.18
N LEU A 104 -17.67 8.38 9.03
CA LEU A 104 -18.44 7.72 7.97
C LEU A 104 -18.06 6.23 8.00
N VAL A 105 -18.98 5.40 8.45
CA VAL A 105 -18.82 3.95 8.56
C VAL A 105 -19.70 3.30 7.51
N LEU A 106 -19.06 2.74 6.47
CA LEU A 106 -19.75 2.00 5.43
C LEU A 106 -19.66 0.49 5.65
N ASP A 107 -18.59 0.03 6.31
CA ASP A 107 -18.38 -1.35 6.73
C ASP A 107 -17.95 -1.41 8.20
N GLY A 108 -18.48 -2.36 8.95
CA GLY A 108 -18.17 -2.52 10.37
C GLY A 108 -19.02 -1.65 11.29
N SER A 109 -18.46 -1.23 12.42
CA SER A 109 -19.17 -0.38 13.39
C SER A 109 -18.18 0.50 14.17
N TYR A 110 -18.50 1.79 14.29
CA TYR A 110 -17.82 2.72 15.20
C TYR A 110 -18.78 3.84 15.58
N ASP A 111 -19.08 4.00 16.87
CA ASP A 111 -20.15 4.83 17.41
C ASP A 111 -19.66 5.93 18.39
N ALA A 112 -18.34 6.05 18.58
CA ALA A 112 -17.77 7.04 19.50
C ALA A 112 -17.63 8.46 18.89
N LEU A 113 -17.97 8.62 17.60
CA LEU A 113 -17.98 9.90 16.88
C LEU A 113 -19.37 10.14 16.26
N PRO A 114 -19.77 11.41 16.06
CA PRO A 114 -20.97 11.75 15.30
C PRO A 114 -20.93 11.09 13.91
N ALA A 115 -21.98 10.33 13.57
CA ALA A 115 -22.07 9.59 12.34
C ALA A 115 -22.45 10.50 11.16
N LEU A 116 -21.73 10.34 10.04
CA LEU A 116 -22.12 10.90 8.74
C LEU A 116 -22.92 9.88 7.95
N CYS A 117 -23.85 10.37 7.15
CA CYS A 117 -24.61 9.59 6.19
C CYS A 117 -24.33 10.05 4.76
N MET A 118 -24.22 9.09 3.83
CA MET A 118 -24.21 9.38 2.40
C MET A 118 -25.59 9.94 2.01
N ARG A 119 -25.64 11.22 1.70
CA ARG A 119 -26.86 11.91 1.29
C ARG A 119 -26.57 12.77 0.06
N GLU A 120 -27.20 12.47 -1.03
CA GLU A 120 -27.22 13.34 -2.20
C GLU A 120 -28.28 14.45 -2.00
N THR A 121 -27.94 15.66 -2.44
CA THR A 121 -28.81 16.84 -2.34
C THR A 121 -28.92 17.52 -3.72
N ALA A 122 -29.91 18.38 -3.90
CA ALA A 122 -30.04 19.20 -5.11
C ALA A 122 -29.00 20.33 -5.15
N ASP A 123 -28.38 20.65 -3.99
CA ASP A 123 -27.36 21.68 -3.90
C ASP A 123 -25.98 21.16 -4.31
N ALA A 124 -25.05 22.06 -4.57
CA ALA A 124 -23.64 21.76 -4.81
C ALA A 124 -22.78 22.47 -3.77
N TYR A 125 -21.74 21.80 -3.27
CA TYR A 125 -20.73 22.39 -2.41
C TYR A 125 -19.33 22.04 -2.90
N CYS A 126 -18.45 23.05 -2.91
CA CYS A 126 -17.06 22.88 -3.30
C CYS A 126 -16.18 23.86 -2.53
N ALA A 127 -15.32 23.35 -1.65
CA ALA A 127 -14.27 24.14 -1.02
C ALA A 127 -13.22 24.56 -2.07
N ALA A 128 -12.61 25.71 -1.88
CA ALA A 128 -11.57 26.19 -2.79
C ALA A 128 -10.41 25.20 -2.89
N TRP A 129 -9.91 24.97 -4.11
CA TRP A 129 -8.75 24.12 -4.33
C TRP A 129 -7.50 24.70 -3.66
N GLN A 130 -6.85 23.91 -2.85
CA GLN A 130 -5.58 24.25 -2.21
C GLN A 130 -4.68 23.01 -2.23
N PRO A 131 -3.65 22.97 -3.09
CA PRO A 131 -2.80 21.79 -3.25
C PRO A 131 -2.05 21.37 -1.97
N VAL A 132 -1.76 22.35 -1.10
CA VAL A 132 -1.07 22.12 0.19
C VAL A 132 -2.01 21.71 1.32
N ARG A 133 -3.33 21.65 1.07
CA ARG A 133 -4.30 21.18 2.07
C ARG A 133 -4.03 19.72 2.44
N LEU A 134 -4.09 19.42 3.74
CA LEU A 134 -3.98 18.05 4.26
C LEU A 134 -5.18 17.23 3.78
N ALA A 135 -4.93 16.19 3.02
CA ALA A 135 -5.95 15.37 2.35
C ALA A 135 -6.23 14.07 3.09
N SER A 136 -5.19 13.37 3.52
CA SER A 136 -5.33 12.06 4.14
C SER A 136 -4.37 11.85 5.30
N MET A 137 -4.79 11.01 6.24
CA MET A 137 -3.97 10.44 7.30
C MET A 137 -3.92 8.94 7.10
N THR A 138 -2.75 8.37 6.82
CA THR A 138 -2.61 6.94 6.56
C THR A 138 -1.88 6.26 7.70
N LEU A 139 -2.50 5.24 8.29
CA LEU A 139 -1.90 4.49 9.39
C LEU A 139 -0.70 3.68 8.90
N THR A 140 0.42 3.79 9.62
CA THR A 140 1.61 2.96 9.39
C THR A 140 1.77 1.99 10.56
N SER A 141 2.19 0.76 10.27
CA SER A 141 2.60 -0.19 11.30
C SER A 141 3.92 0.28 11.91
N GLY A 142 3.86 0.99 13.04
CA GLY A 142 5.07 1.35 13.80
C GLY A 142 5.77 0.09 14.33
N SER A 143 7.09 0.01 14.20
CA SER A 143 7.90 -1.11 14.73
C SER A 143 7.89 -1.20 16.27
N THR A 144 7.45 -0.14 16.95
CA THR A 144 7.64 -0.01 18.42
C THR A 144 6.41 0.41 19.21
N GLY A 145 5.19 0.31 18.66
CA GLY A 145 4.01 0.79 19.40
C GLY A 145 2.72 0.89 18.58
N LEU A 146 1.86 1.82 18.99
CA LEU A 146 0.63 2.14 18.29
C LEU A 146 0.93 2.63 16.85
N PRO A 147 0.07 2.31 15.87
CA PRO A 147 0.18 2.85 14.52
C PRO A 147 0.28 4.38 14.54
N LYS A 148 1.14 4.93 13.69
CA LYS A 148 1.24 6.36 13.46
C LYS A 148 0.44 6.74 12.23
N ALA A 149 -0.09 7.95 12.17
CA ALA A 149 -0.81 8.46 11.01
C ALA A 149 0.08 9.42 10.21
N ALA A 150 0.60 8.97 9.07
CA ALA A 150 1.32 9.83 8.12
C ALA A 150 0.31 10.72 7.38
N VAL A 151 0.54 12.03 7.37
CA VAL A 151 -0.39 13.02 6.81
C VAL A 151 0.12 13.57 5.50
N HIS A 152 -0.68 13.45 4.45
CA HIS A 152 -0.31 13.93 3.13
C HIS A 152 -1.20 15.07 2.66
N THR A 153 -0.60 15.99 1.92
CA THR A 153 -1.31 17.00 1.15
C THR A 153 -1.78 16.43 -0.19
N CYS A 154 -2.74 17.12 -0.84
CA CYS A 154 -3.12 16.79 -2.21
C CYS A 154 -1.89 16.83 -3.15
N GLU A 155 -1.02 17.82 -3.00
CA GLU A 155 0.19 17.97 -3.84
C GLU A 155 1.20 16.83 -3.62
N ALA A 156 1.37 16.36 -2.39
CA ALA A 156 2.25 15.22 -2.11
C ALA A 156 1.78 13.95 -2.84
N HIS A 157 0.49 13.69 -2.82
CA HIS A 157 -0.10 12.58 -3.57
C HIS A 157 0.04 12.75 -5.08
N LEU A 158 -0.23 13.95 -5.62
CA LEU A 158 -0.06 14.25 -7.05
C LEU A 158 1.41 14.13 -7.48
N ALA A 159 2.35 14.58 -6.64
CA ALA A 159 3.79 14.40 -6.89
C ALA A 159 4.17 12.91 -6.92
N SER A 160 3.58 12.10 -6.03
CA SER A 160 3.75 10.64 -6.08
C SER A 160 3.22 10.06 -7.40
N ALA A 161 2.03 10.45 -7.80
CA ALA A 161 1.41 10.00 -9.04
C ALA A 161 2.24 10.36 -10.27
N ARG A 162 2.68 11.63 -10.40
CA ARG A 162 3.52 12.09 -11.52
C ARG A 162 4.77 11.26 -11.72
N GLY A 163 5.43 10.89 -10.63
CA GLY A 163 6.64 10.08 -10.71
C GLY A 163 6.40 8.68 -11.29
N VAL A 164 5.33 8.02 -10.88
CA VAL A 164 4.99 6.68 -11.42
C VAL A 164 4.54 6.79 -12.87
N LEU A 165 3.71 7.80 -13.21
CA LEU A 165 3.21 8.00 -14.57
C LEU A 165 4.32 8.40 -15.57
N ALA A 166 5.43 8.91 -15.11
CA ALA A 166 6.61 9.16 -15.96
C ALA A 166 7.29 7.85 -16.40
N LEU A 167 7.17 6.79 -15.62
CA LEU A 167 7.71 5.46 -15.93
C LEU A 167 6.68 4.54 -16.58
N MET A 168 5.46 4.54 -16.06
CA MET A 168 4.39 3.63 -16.46
C MET A 168 3.28 4.44 -17.15
N PRO A 169 3.22 4.42 -18.50
CA PRO A 169 2.21 5.14 -19.25
C PRO A 169 0.79 4.67 -18.91
N TYR A 170 -0.10 5.64 -18.66
CA TYR A 170 -1.51 5.41 -18.37
C TYR A 170 -2.30 6.62 -18.89
N GLY A 171 -3.15 6.40 -19.85
CA GLY A 171 -3.83 7.47 -20.59
C GLY A 171 -5.30 7.20 -20.84
N GLU A 172 -5.90 8.00 -21.74
CA GLU A 172 -7.35 8.07 -22.00
C GLU A 172 -8.00 6.70 -22.31
N ASP A 173 -7.28 5.83 -23.03
CA ASP A 173 -7.78 4.51 -23.43
C ASP A 173 -7.52 3.41 -22.41
N ASP A 174 -6.91 3.75 -21.28
CA ASP A 174 -6.54 2.81 -20.24
C ASP A 174 -7.53 2.81 -19.08
N ASP A 175 -7.58 1.70 -18.38
CA ASP A 175 -8.44 1.48 -17.23
C ASP A 175 -7.64 0.81 -16.09
N TRP A 176 -7.53 1.48 -14.96
CA TRP A 176 -6.83 0.95 -13.78
C TRP A 176 -7.83 0.42 -12.77
N LEU A 177 -7.69 -0.84 -12.34
CA LEU A 177 -8.49 -1.37 -11.25
C LEU A 177 -8.03 -0.79 -9.91
N LEU A 178 -8.95 -0.33 -9.06
CA LEU A 178 -8.69 -0.03 -7.66
C LEU A 178 -8.52 -1.34 -6.86
N SER A 179 -7.43 -2.04 -7.13
CA SER A 179 -7.12 -3.39 -6.64
C SER A 179 -6.60 -3.44 -5.20
N LEU A 180 -6.08 -2.32 -4.70
CA LEU A 180 -5.51 -2.21 -3.36
C LEU A 180 -6.36 -1.29 -2.47
N PRO A 181 -6.47 -1.58 -1.14
CA PRO A 181 -7.35 -0.83 -0.25
C PRO A 181 -6.99 0.64 -0.11
N LEU A 182 -8.00 1.52 -0.08
CA LEU A 182 -7.84 2.96 0.17
C LEU A 182 -7.32 3.29 1.58
N PHE A 183 -7.49 2.39 2.54
CA PHE A 183 -6.87 2.56 3.87
C PHE A 183 -5.36 2.25 3.89
N HIS A 184 -4.78 1.85 2.74
CA HIS A 184 -3.34 1.80 2.51
C HIS A 184 -2.92 2.83 1.46
N VAL A 185 -1.72 3.37 1.63
CA VAL A 185 -1.16 4.35 0.67
C VAL A 185 -1.07 3.81 -0.76
N SER A 186 -0.97 2.50 -0.94
CA SER A 186 -0.94 1.84 -2.25
C SER A 186 -2.26 2.00 -3.01
N GLY A 187 -3.40 1.87 -2.34
CA GLY A 187 -4.72 2.14 -2.93
C GLY A 187 -4.92 3.63 -3.22
N GLN A 188 -4.51 4.50 -2.29
CA GLN A 188 -4.51 5.94 -2.52
C GLN A 188 -3.63 6.31 -3.72
N GLY A 189 -2.48 5.66 -3.89
CA GLY A 189 -1.61 5.85 -5.04
C GLY A 189 -2.31 5.54 -6.39
N ILE A 190 -3.19 4.54 -6.44
CA ILE A 190 -4.00 4.25 -7.63
C ILE A 190 -4.98 5.42 -7.90
N LEU A 191 -5.69 5.83 -6.87
CA LEU A 191 -6.63 6.96 -6.92
C LEU A 191 -5.97 8.23 -7.49
N TRP A 192 -4.82 8.62 -6.94
CA TRP A 192 -4.15 9.86 -7.33
C TRP A 192 -3.48 9.76 -8.72
N ARG A 193 -3.05 8.57 -9.17
CA ARG A 193 -2.60 8.34 -10.54
C ARG A 193 -3.73 8.53 -11.54
N TRP A 194 -4.91 7.99 -11.25
CA TRP A 194 -6.10 8.23 -12.04
C TRP A 194 -6.44 9.71 -12.13
N LEU A 195 -6.51 10.40 -11.01
CA LEU A 195 -6.78 11.85 -10.98
C LEU A 195 -5.72 12.67 -11.72
N GLN A 196 -4.44 12.27 -11.66
CA GLN A 196 -3.35 12.95 -12.35
C GLN A 196 -3.40 12.72 -13.88
N ALA A 197 -3.84 11.56 -14.32
CA ALA A 197 -3.81 11.17 -15.73
C ALA A 197 -5.07 11.57 -16.50
N GLY A 198 -6.23 11.68 -15.85
CA GLY A 198 -7.52 11.88 -16.52
C GLY A 198 -8.02 10.68 -17.34
N ALA A 199 -7.50 9.51 -17.02
CA ALA A 199 -7.87 8.23 -17.63
C ALA A 199 -9.12 7.63 -16.96
N ARG A 200 -9.35 6.31 -17.06
CA ARG A 200 -10.48 5.64 -16.41
C ARG A 200 -10.04 4.82 -15.20
N LEU A 201 -10.78 4.89 -14.11
CA LEU A 201 -10.64 4.03 -12.94
C LEU A 201 -11.81 3.05 -12.87
N THR A 202 -11.53 1.80 -12.55
CA THR A 202 -12.57 0.80 -12.26
C THR A 202 -12.57 0.48 -10.77
N VAL A 203 -13.75 0.52 -10.16
CA VAL A 203 -14.01 0.08 -8.78
C VAL A 203 -15.09 -0.98 -8.83
N ARG A 204 -14.78 -2.13 -8.26
CA ARG A 204 -15.72 -3.26 -8.18
C ARG A 204 -15.94 -3.70 -6.75
N GLU A 205 -17.12 -4.18 -6.47
CA GLU A 205 -17.41 -4.81 -5.21
C GLU A 205 -16.62 -6.11 -5.05
N LYS A 206 -16.61 -6.65 -3.83
CA LYS A 206 -15.82 -7.83 -3.48
C LYS A 206 -16.12 -9.00 -4.41
N GLN A 207 -15.15 -9.34 -5.23
CA GLN A 207 -15.19 -10.48 -6.16
C GLN A 207 -13.76 -10.99 -6.39
N PRO A 208 -13.57 -12.18 -6.97
CA PRO A 208 -12.26 -12.70 -7.33
C PRO A 208 -11.49 -11.73 -8.22
N LEU A 209 -10.16 -11.63 -8.01
CA LEU A 209 -9.32 -10.63 -8.68
C LEU A 209 -9.38 -10.73 -10.21
N GLU A 210 -9.37 -11.94 -10.75
CA GLU A 210 -9.46 -12.21 -12.19
C GLU A 210 -10.76 -11.68 -12.82
N GLN A 211 -11.87 -11.74 -12.07
CA GLN A 211 -13.15 -11.18 -12.48
C GLN A 211 -13.15 -9.65 -12.36
N ALA A 212 -12.58 -9.13 -11.27
CA ALA A 212 -12.46 -7.69 -11.04
C ALA A 212 -11.64 -6.99 -12.14
N LEU A 213 -10.64 -7.68 -12.68
CA LEU A 213 -9.75 -7.19 -13.74
C LEU A 213 -10.39 -7.18 -15.15
N CYS A 214 -11.59 -7.74 -15.31
CA CYS A 214 -12.23 -7.78 -16.61
C CYS A 214 -12.41 -6.38 -17.20
N GLY A 215 -11.79 -6.14 -18.38
CA GLY A 215 -11.80 -4.86 -19.08
C GLY A 215 -10.85 -3.80 -18.50
N CYS A 216 -9.98 -4.15 -17.57
CA CYS A 216 -8.91 -3.28 -17.08
C CYS A 216 -7.60 -3.55 -17.82
N SER A 217 -6.84 -2.50 -18.11
CA SER A 217 -5.52 -2.56 -18.73
C SER A 217 -4.38 -2.49 -17.71
N HIS A 218 -4.64 -1.92 -16.53
CA HIS A 218 -3.64 -1.67 -15.49
C HIS A 218 -4.09 -2.17 -14.12
N ALA A 219 -3.15 -2.65 -13.33
CA ALA A 219 -3.36 -2.99 -11.93
C ALA A 219 -2.15 -2.62 -11.06
N SER A 220 -2.37 -2.40 -9.77
CA SER A 220 -1.33 -2.45 -8.75
C SER A 220 -1.56 -3.67 -7.89
N LEU A 221 -0.56 -4.52 -7.75
CA LEU A 221 -0.67 -5.79 -7.05
C LEU A 221 0.51 -5.98 -6.08
N VAL A 222 0.28 -6.80 -5.06
CA VAL A 222 1.40 -7.40 -4.32
C VAL A 222 1.84 -8.69 -5.04
N PRO A 223 3.09 -9.14 -4.86
CA PRO A 223 3.61 -10.32 -5.58
C PRO A 223 2.72 -11.57 -5.47
N THR A 224 2.17 -11.84 -4.29
CA THR A 224 1.27 -12.99 -4.08
C THR A 224 -0.05 -12.90 -4.86
N GLN A 225 -0.56 -11.68 -5.11
CA GLN A 225 -1.75 -11.48 -5.95
C GLN A 225 -1.43 -11.75 -7.42
N LEU A 226 -0.28 -11.24 -7.92
CA LEU A 226 0.16 -11.52 -9.29
C LEU A 226 0.41 -13.02 -9.48
N TRP A 227 1.08 -13.68 -8.53
CA TRP A 227 1.32 -15.12 -8.60
C TRP A 227 0.00 -15.92 -8.73
N ARG A 228 -1.01 -15.59 -7.88
CA ARG A 228 -2.34 -16.24 -7.97
C ARG A 228 -3.01 -15.97 -9.30
N LEU A 229 -2.89 -14.74 -9.81
CA LEU A 229 -3.48 -14.36 -11.10
C LEU A 229 -2.88 -15.13 -12.27
N LEU A 230 -1.54 -15.26 -12.33
CA LEU A 230 -0.84 -15.99 -13.39
C LEU A 230 -1.14 -17.49 -13.37
N ASN A 231 -1.42 -18.06 -12.18
CA ASN A 231 -1.81 -19.46 -12.00
C ASN A 231 -3.33 -19.69 -12.08
N ALA A 232 -4.14 -18.63 -12.17
CA ALA A 232 -5.56 -18.76 -12.46
C ALA A 232 -5.74 -19.11 -13.94
N HIS A 233 -6.56 -20.12 -14.24
CA HIS A 233 -6.80 -20.56 -15.62
C HIS A 233 -7.69 -19.61 -16.44
N GLN A 234 -7.78 -18.34 -16.04
CA GLN A 234 -8.57 -17.32 -16.74
C GLN A 234 -7.62 -16.27 -17.35
N PRO A 235 -7.70 -16.05 -18.66
CA PRO A 235 -6.87 -15.03 -19.30
C PRO A 235 -7.30 -13.63 -18.82
N VAL A 236 -6.31 -12.79 -18.49
CA VAL A 236 -6.50 -11.37 -18.18
C VAL A 236 -5.87 -10.51 -19.28
N ALA A 237 -6.55 -9.44 -19.68
CA ALA A 237 -6.08 -8.54 -20.72
C ALA A 237 -5.27 -7.35 -20.13
N LEU A 238 -4.40 -7.63 -19.15
CA LEU A 238 -3.56 -6.61 -18.53
C LEU A 238 -2.40 -6.24 -19.45
N LYS A 239 -2.20 -4.94 -19.66
CA LYS A 239 -1.01 -4.40 -20.33
C LYS A 239 0.15 -4.22 -19.36
N ALA A 240 -0.16 -3.76 -18.14
CA ALA A 240 0.85 -3.39 -17.18
C ALA A 240 0.41 -3.59 -15.72
N VAL A 241 1.35 -4.03 -14.89
CA VAL A 241 1.17 -4.24 -13.44
C VAL A 241 2.28 -3.53 -12.66
N LEU A 242 1.90 -2.67 -11.72
CA LEU A 242 2.82 -2.13 -10.72
C LEU A 242 2.86 -3.04 -9.51
N LEU A 243 4.02 -3.61 -9.24
CA LEU A 243 4.28 -4.47 -8.09
C LEU A 243 4.95 -3.69 -6.95
N GLY A 244 4.58 -3.99 -5.73
CA GLY A 244 5.21 -3.39 -4.56
C GLY A 244 4.71 -3.99 -3.25
N GLY A 245 5.18 -3.43 -2.15
CA GLY A 245 4.74 -3.81 -0.82
C GLY A 245 5.44 -5.02 -0.20
N ALA A 246 6.18 -5.81 -0.99
CA ALA A 246 7.01 -6.92 -0.56
C ALA A 246 8.17 -7.11 -1.56
N ALA A 247 9.11 -8.01 -1.25
CA ALA A 247 10.14 -8.43 -2.21
C ALA A 247 9.49 -9.03 -3.45
N ILE A 248 9.99 -8.67 -4.63
CA ILE A 248 9.43 -9.08 -5.92
C ILE A 248 10.38 -10.14 -6.52
N PRO A 249 9.95 -11.41 -6.62
CA PRO A 249 10.76 -12.45 -7.26
C PRO A 249 10.93 -12.16 -8.75
N VAL A 250 12.15 -12.35 -9.26
CA VAL A 250 12.46 -12.17 -10.69
C VAL A 250 11.65 -13.15 -11.53
N GLU A 251 11.56 -14.40 -11.10
CA GLU A 251 10.82 -15.48 -11.77
C GLU A 251 9.34 -15.12 -11.97
N LEU A 252 8.74 -14.40 -11.01
CA LEU A 252 7.35 -13.96 -11.11
C LEU A 252 7.16 -12.92 -12.22
N THR A 253 8.13 -12.02 -12.39
CA THR A 253 8.09 -11.01 -13.45
C THR A 253 8.36 -11.60 -14.83
N GLU A 254 9.17 -12.66 -14.90
CA GLU A 254 9.40 -13.43 -16.13
C GLU A 254 8.15 -14.20 -16.56
N GLN A 255 7.47 -14.88 -15.62
CA GLN A 255 6.19 -15.54 -15.89
C GLN A 255 5.12 -14.56 -16.37
N ALA A 256 5.07 -13.34 -15.83
CA ALA A 256 4.15 -12.31 -16.31
C ALA A 256 4.49 -11.88 -17.74
N ARG A 257 5.77 -11.72 -18.06
CA ARG A 257 6.23 -11.38 -19.41
C ARG A 257 5.87 -12.44 -20.44
N GLU A 258 5.92 -13.73 -20.08
CA GLU A 258 5.48 -14.84 -20.94
C GLU A 258 3.98 -14.77 -21.28
N GLN A 259 3.19 -14.04 -20.48
CA GLN A 259 1.77 -13.78 -20.69
C GLN A 259 1.50 -12.36 -21.25
N ASP A 260 2.51 -11.71 -21.85
CA ASP A 260 2.45 -10.35 -22.41
C ASP A 260 2.08 -9.25 -21.40
N ILE A 261 2.31 -9.48 -20.09
CA ILE A 261 2.07 -8.51 -19.03
C ILE A 261 3.40 -7.81 -18.67
N ARG A 262 3.47 -6.51 -18.92
CA ARG A 262 4.60 -5.69 -18.46
C ARG A 262 4.51 -5.50 -16.95
N THR A 263 5.59 -5.77 -16.24
CA THR A 263 5.66 -5.58 -14.78
C THR A 263 6.59 -4.45 -14.42
N PHE A 264 6.19 -3.64 -13.44
CA PHE A 264 6.98 -2.55 -12.88
C PHE A 264 7.25 -2.85 -11.42
N CYS A 265 8.52 -2.96 -11.07
CA CYS A 265 8.98 -3.26 -9.71
C CYS A 265 9.14 -1.96 -8.94
N GLY A 266 8.40 -1.76 -7.85
CA GLY A 266 8.41 -0.54 -7.07
C GLY A 266 8.77 -0.75 -5.59
N TYR A 267 9.58 0.16 -5.06
CA TYR A 267 9.83 0.35 -3.64
C TYR A 267 9.20 1.65 -3.17
N GLY A 268 8.55 1.61 -2.02
CA GLY A 268 7.92 2.80 -1.44
C GLY A 268 7.42 2.56 -0.03
N LEU A 269 7.03 3.65 0.60
CA LEU A 269 6.59 3.71 1.99
C LEU A 269 5.34 4.57 2.13
N THR A 270 4.64 4.38 3.24
CA THR A 270 3.48 5.21 3.57
C THR A 270 3.86 6.68 3.65
N GLU A 271 5.01 6.99 4.21
CA GLU A 271 5.54 8.35 4.40
C GLU A 271 5.83 9.10 3.10
N PHE A 272 5.85 8.42 1.95
CA PHE A 272 6.11 9.01 0.63
C PHE A 272 4.94 8.87 -0.35
N ALA A 273 3.74 8.74 0.15
CA ALA A 273 2.53 8.60 -0.65
C ALA A 273 2.62 7.49 -1.72
N SER A 274 3.27 6.37 -1.40
CA SER A 274 3.47 5.13 -2.18
C SER A 274 4.88 4.99 -2.75
N THR A 275 5.08 5.02 -4.07
CA THR A 275 6.30 4.57 -4.76
C THR A 275 7.40 5.65 -4.79
N VAL A 276 8.62 5.27 -4.42
CA VAL A 276 9.82 6.11 -4.40
C VAL A 276 10.79 5.75 -5.52
N CYS A 277 11.20 4.48 -5.59
CA CYS A 277 12.00 3.93 -6.68
C CYS A 277 11.16 2.95 -7.48
N ALA A 278 11.36 2.89 -8.77
CA ALA A 278 10.76 1.86 -9.61
C ALA A 278 11.53 1.69 -10.93
N LYS A 279 11.32 0.51 -11.54
CA LYS A 279 11.76 0.18 -12.90
C LYS A 279 10.75 -0.74 -13.58
N GLU A 280 10.78 -0.81 -14.89
CA GLU A 280 10.25 -1.97 -15.61
C GLU A 280 11.13 -3.19 -15.34
N ALA A 281 10.53 -4.35 -15.12
CA ALA A 281 11.27 -5.57 -14.81
C ALA A 281 12.21 -5.96 -15.96
N ASP A 282 13.45 -6.26 -15.62
CA ASP A 282 14.55 -6.53 -16.57
C ASP A 282 15.37 -7.77 -16.21
N GLY A 283 14.88 -8.60 -15.30
CA GLY A 283 15.56 -9.80 -14.82
C GLY A 283 16.50 -9.57 -13.63
N GLU A 284 16.66 -8.31 -13.17
CA GLU A 284 17.50 -7.99 -12.02
C GLU A 284 16.64 -7.76 -10.76
N PRO A 285 17.14 -8.11 -9.56
CA PRO A 285 16.35 -8.08 -8.32
C PRO A 285 16.23 -6.69 -7.66
N ASP A 286 16.85 -5.65 -8.24
CA ASP A 286 16.75 -4.28 -7.72
C ASP A 286 15.39 -3.64 -8.01
N VAL A 287 15.13 -2.51 -7.38
CA VAL A 287 13.90 -1.72 -7.53
C VAL A 287 14.09 -0.46 -8.39
N GLY A 288 15.16 -0.41 -9.19
CA GLY A 288 15.43 0.65 -10.14
C GLY A 288 15.90 1.96 -9.51
N CYS A 289 15.66 3.03 -10.26
CA CYS A 289 16.10 4.39 -9.93
C CYS A 289 15.05 5.14 -9.10
N ALA A 290 15.48 6.21 -8.45
CA ALA A 290 14.57 7.17 -7.84
C ALA A 290 13.67 7.80 -8.94
N LEU A 291 12.37 7.78 -8.71
CA LEU A 291 11.40 8.41 -9.61
C LEU A 291 11.53 9.95 -9.59
N PRO A 292 11.09 10.67 -10.62
CA PRO A 292 11.14 12.13 -10.64
C PRO A 292 10.58 12.78 -9.37
N GLY A 293 11.29 13.79 -8.83
CA GLY A 293 10.93 14.48 -7.60
C GLY A 293 11.30 13.73 -6.30
N ARG A 294 12.14 12.68 -6.38
CA ARG A 294 12.70 11.95 -5.23
C ARG A 294 14.22 11.97 -5.29
N GLU A 295 14.81 12.03 -4.10
CA GLU A 295 16.23 11.85 -3.88
C GLU A 295 16.41 10.69 -2.90
N VAL A 296 17.31 9.79 -3.23
CA VAL A 296 17.61 8.60 -2.42
C VAL A 296 19.11 8.51 -2.22
N GLN A 297 19.51 8.21 -1.00
CA GLN A 297 20.91 7.91 -0.65
C GLN A 297 20.97 6.73 0.31
N VAL A 298 22.11 6.06 0.33
CA VAL A 298 22.39 5.01 1.32
C VAL A 298 23.52 5.51 2.23
N VAL A 299 23.21 5.61 3.52
CA VAL A 299 24.16 6.08 4.54
C VAL A 299 24.33 4.97 5.57
N ASN A 300 25.55 4.43 5.71
CA ASN A 300 25.86 3.29 6.59
C ASN A 300 24.94 2.08 6.37
N GLY A 301 24.59 1.80 5.11
CA GLY A 301 23.69 0.70 4.74
C GLY A 301 22.19 0.99 4.95
N GLU A 302 21.80 2.15 5.47
CA GLU A 302 20.41 2.57 5.62
C GLU A 302 19.99 3.46 4.44
N VAL A 303 18.78 3.20 3.91
CA VAL A 303 18.17 4.02 2.85
C VAL A 303 17.59 5.28 3.46
N TRP A 304 17.97 6.43 2.92
CA TRP A 304 17.45 7.76 3.30
C TRP A 304 16.78 8.40 2.09
N ILE A 305 15.64 9.04 2.33
CA ILE A 305 14.82 9.58 1.24
C ILE A 305 14.44 11.03 1.54
N ARG A 306 14.43 11.84 0.48
CA ARG A 306 13.84 13.18 0.43
C ARG A 306 12.98 13.29 -0.82
N ALA A 307 11.73 13.78 -0.73
CA ALA A 307 10.84 13.81 -1.87
C ALA A 307 9.72 14.86 -1.74
N GLN A 308 9.23 15.33 -2.89
CA GLN A 308 8.03 16.18 -2.96
C GLN A 308 6.75 15.43 -2.53
N SER A 309 6.76 14.10 -2.63
CA SER A 309 5.66 13.24 -2.20
C SER A 309 5.67 12.87 -0.73
N MET A 310 6.59 13.45 0.06
CA MET A 310 6.72 13.14 1.47
C MET A 310 5.53 13.67 2.27
N ALA A 311 5.10 12.91 3.29
CA ALA A 311 4.12 13.35 4.26
C ALA A 311 4.58 14.61 5.00
N SER A 312 3.64 15.46 5.37
CA SER A 312 3.90 16.69 6.14
C SER A 312 4.38 16.41 7.57
N GLY A 313 4.07 15.22 8.09
CA GLY A 313 4.42 14.79 9.44
C GLY A 313 3.58 13.58 9.86
N TYR A 314 3.83 13.10 11.08
CA TYR A 314 2.90 12.20 11.76
C TYR A 314 1.90 13.03 12.58
N TRP A 315 0.61 12.69 12.48
CA TRP A 315 -0.42 13.34 13.29
C TRP A 315 -0.44 12.78 14.70
N ARG A 316 -0.44 13.66 15.68
CA ARG A 316 -0.58 13.31 17.07
C ARG A 316 -1.20 14.48 17.86
N ASP A 317 -2.32 14.24 18.53
CA ASP A 317 -2.97 15.19 19.44
C ASP A 317 -3.20 16.60 18.85
N GLY A 318 -3.52 16.68 17.55
CA GLY A 318 -3.75 17.95 16.87
C GLY A 318 -2.51 18.57 16.21
N GLU A 319 -1.34 17.96 16.36
CA GLU A 319 -0.07 18.48 15.86
C GLU A 319 0.58 17.56 14.82
N LEU A 320 1.39 18.17 13.94
CA LEU A 320 2.25 17.45 13.01
C LEU A 320 3.64 17.26 13.62
N ILE A 321 4.01 16.02 13.91
CA ILE A 321 5.35 15.68 14.36
C ILE A 321 6.25 15.51 13.14
N PRO A 322 7.38 16.23 13.04
CA PRO A 322 8.29 16.15 11.90
C PRO A 322 8.80 14.72 11.65
N LEU A 323 8.95 14.36 10.37
CA LEU A 323 9.48 13.07 9.91
C LEU A 323 10.98 13.07 9.71
N THR A 324 11.55 14.24 9.39
CA THR A 324 12.90 14.38 8.84
C THR A 324 13.89 14.96 9.84
N ASN A 325 15.17 14.73 9.55
CA ASN A 325 16.26 15.48 10.18
C ASN A 325 16.30 16.94 9.71
N ALA A 326 17.25 17.74 10.25
CA ALA A 326 17.39 19.15 9.91
C ALA A 326 17.73 19.42 8.43
N GLN A 327 18.22 18.42 7.70
CA GLN A 327 18.54 18.51 6.26
C GLN A 327 17.39 18.04 5.36
N GLY A 328 16.23 17.70 5.93
CA GLY A 328 15.04 17.27 5.21
C GLY A 328 15.05 15.78 4.77
N TRP A 329 15.97 14.98 5.31
CA TRP A 329 16.04 13.54 5.00
C TRP A 329 15.27 12.71 6.02
N PHE A 330 14.56 11.72 5.50
CA PHE A 330 13.87 10.69 6.29
C PHE A 330 14.69 9.39 6.30
N ALA A 331 14.97 8.90 7.50
CA ALA A 331 15.63 7.61 7.73
C ALA A 331 14.58 6.50 7.69
N THR A 332 14.65 5.63 6.68
CA THR A 332 13.59 4.64 6.41
C THR A 332 13.62 3.43 7.32
N ARG A 333 14.76 3.15 7.93
CA ARG A 333 15.07 1.90 8.64
C ARG A 333 15.11 0.69 7.69
N ASP A 334 15.14 0.91 6.37
CA ASP A 334 15.39 -0.13 5.39
C ASP A 334 16.88 -0.19 5.07
N ARG A 335 17.42 -1.40 5.00
CA ARG A 335 18.78 -1.64 4.51
C ARG A 335 18.77 -1.70 2.99
N GLY A 336 19.76 -1.08 2.38
CA GLY A 336 19.88 -1.12 0.93
C GLY A 336 21.28 -0.84 0.45
N GLU A 337 21.48 -1.11 -0.83
CA GLU A 337 22.69 -0.81 -1.58
C GLU A 337 22.33 -0.02 -2.82
N TRP A 338 23.24 0.90 -3.19
CA TRP A 338 23.08 1.76 -4.36
C TRP A 338 24.20 1.49 -5.34
N HIS A 339 23.88 0.87 -6.47
CA HIS A 339 24.82 0.56 -7.54
C HIS A 339 24.30 1.12 -8.86
N ASP A 340 25.14 1.86 -9.58
CA ASP A 340 24.88 2.40 -10.92
C ASP A 340 23.53 3.15 -11.04
N GLY A 341 23.17 3.89 -9.98
CA GLY A 341 21.92 4.64 -9.93
C GLY A 341 20.68 3.80 -9.60
N ARG A 342 20.84 2.53 -9.23
CA ARG A 342 19.77 1.57 -8.90
C ARG A 342 19.83 1.16 -7.44
N LEU A 343 18.67 1.04 -6.83
CA LEU A 343 18.51 0.66 -5.42
C LEU A 343 18.17 -0.82 -5.29
N THR A 344 18.95 -1.53 -4.50
CA THR A 344 18.61 -2.88 -4.03
C THR A 344 18.20 -2.81 -2.56
N ILE A 345 17.02 -3.28 -2.23
CA ILE A 345 16.54 -3.38 -0.84
C ILE A 345 16.99 -4.72 -0.28
N LEU A 346 17.71 -4.69 0.83
CA LEU A 346 18.22 -5.89 1.51
C LEU A 346 17.26 -6.39 2.60
N GLY A 347 16.52 -5.48 3.25
CA GLY A 347 15.55 -5.80 4.31
C GLY A 347 15.39 -4.66 5.30
N ARG A 348 14.80 -4.94 6.47
CA ARG A 348 14.61 -3.95 7.55
C ARG A 348 15.76 -4.02 8.55
N MET A 349 16.26 -2.87 8.98
CA MET A 349 17.27 -2.81 10.06
C MET A 349 16.72 -3.41 11.37
N ASP A 350 15.45 -3.21 11.63
CA ASP A 350 14.79 -3.68 12.84
C ASP A 350 14.56 -5.21 12.86
N ASN A 351 14.69 -5.88 11.71
CA ASN A 351 14.53 -7.33 11.60
C ASN A 351 15.86 -8.10 11.73
N LEU A 352 17.00 -7.41 11.64
CA LEU A 352 18.31 -8.02 11.82
C LEU A 352 18.41 -8.61 13.24
N PHE A 353 18.78 -9.86 13.34
CA PHE A 353 19.07 -10.52 14.62
C PHE A 353 20.41 -11.27 14.56
N PHE A 354 20.91 -11.73 15.70
CA PHE A 354 22.21 -12.35 15.81
C PHE A 354 22.11 -13.78 16.30
N SER A 355 22.82 -14.70 15.62
CA SER A 355 22.94 -16.10 15.98
C SER A 355 24.41 -16.44 16.15
N GLY A 356 24.83 -16.74 17.38
CA GLY A 356 26.24 -17.05 17.66
C GLY A 356 27.23 -15.91 17.33
N GLY A 357 26.77 -14.66 17.37
CA GLY A 357 27.55 -13.48 16.99
C GLY A 357 27.49 -13.10 15.52
N GLU A 358 26.92 -13.93 14.66
CA GLU A 358 26.72 -13.66 13.24
C GLU A 358 25.35 -13.02 12.98
N GLY A 359 25.33 -11.96 12.16
CA GLY A 359 24.10 -11.24 11.82
C GLY A 359 23.28 -11.98 10.78
N ILE A 360 22.02 -12.23 11.06
CA ILE A 360 21.05 -12.81 10.12
C ILE A 360 20.06 -11.74 9.69
N GLN A 361 20.01 -11.48 8.39
CA GLN A 361 18.95 -10.65 7.79
C GLN A 361 17.83 -11.57 7.28
N PRO A 362 16.66 -11.59 7.95
CA PRO A 362 15.57 -12.51 7.61
C PRO A 362 15.17 -12.46 6.14
N GLU A 363 15.07 -11.27 5.57
CA GLU A 363 14.63 -11.06 4.21
C GLU A 363 15.60 -11.65 3.17
N SER A 364 16.89 -11.75 3.50
CA SER A 364 17.87 -12.42 2.63
C SER A 364 17.65 -13.92 2.60
N LEU A 365 17.42 -14.51 3.75
CA LEU A 365 17.13 -15.93 3.89
C LEU A 365 15.77 -16.29 3.26
N GLU A 366 14.76 -15.44 3.46
CA GLU A 366 13.43 -15.58 2.86
C GLU A 366 13.51 -15.61 1.33
N ARG A 367 14.31 -14.74 0.71
CA ARG A 367 14.50 -14.75 -0.74
C ARG A 367 15.05 -16.09 -1.24
N VAL A 368 16.04 -16.67 -0.54
CA VAL A 368 16.58 -17.98 -0.91
C VAL A 368 15.52 -19.07 -0.76
N ILE A 369 14.80 -19.10 0.36
CA ILE A 369 13.77 -20.11 0.61
C ILE A 369 12.63 -19.99 -0.39
N ALA A 370 12.22 -18.78 -0.77
CA ALA A 370 11.14 -18.51 -1.71
C ALA A 370 11.42 -19.02 -3.14
N THR A 371 12.68 -19.33 -3.49
CA THR A 371 12.99 -19.97 -4.79
C THR A 371 12.57 -21.45 -4.87
N HIS A 372 12.08 -22.04 -3.77
CA HIS A 372 11.54 -23.39 -3.81
C HIS A 372 10.17 -23.39 -4.52
N PRO A 373 9.95 -24.26 -5.54
CA PRO A 373 8.76 -24.19 -6.42
C PRO A 373 7.41 -24.39 -5.72
N GLN A 374 7.41 -25.02 -4.55
CA GLN A 374 6.18 -25.29 -3.78
C GLN A 374 5.95 -24.31 -2.62
N ILE A 375 6.80 -23.28 -2.46
CA ILE A 375 6.64 -22.27 -1.42
C ILE A 375 5.99 -21.02 -2.02
N ASN A 376 4.81 -20.68 -1.51
CA ASN A 376 4.06 -19.49 -1.92
C ASN A 376 4.48 -18.25 -1.12
N GLN A 377 4.80 -18.44 0.17
CA GLN A 377 5.24 -17.37 1.05
C GLN A 377 6.13 -17.92 2.17
N VAL A 378 7.12 -17.15 2.60
CA VAL A 378 8.00 -17.50 3.70
C VAL A 378 8.30 -16.28 4.56
N PHE A 379 8.40 -16.52 5.86
CA PHE A 379 8.87 -15.57 6.86
C PHE A 379 9.92 -16.25 7.73
N VAL A 380 11.00 -15.53 8.02
CA VAL A 380 12.02 -15.97 8.98
C VAL A 380 11.95 -15.07 10.21
N VAL A 381 11.83 -15.68 11.37
CA VAL A 381 11.78 -14.98 12.67
C VAL A 381 12.79 -15.58 13.62
N PRO A 382 13.36 -14.78 14.55
CA PRO A 382 14.27 -15.28 15.56
C PRO A 382 13.52 -16.09 16.63
N LEU A 383 14.15 -17.15 17.11
CA LEU A 383 13.77 -17.92 18.29
C LEU A 383 14.89 -17.82 19.31
N ASP A 384 14.56 -17.48 20.54
CA ASP A 384 15.55 -17.41 21.63
C ASP A 384 16.21 -18.78 21.86
N ASP A 385 17.54 -18.80 21.94
CA ASP A 385 18.38 -19.97 22.11
C ASP A 385 19.42 -19.71 23.20
N ALA A 386 19.59 -20.65 24.14
CA ALA A 386 20.46 -20.47 25.29
C ALA A 386 21.96 -20.42 24.95
N GLU A 387 22.38 -21.06 23.84
CA GLU A 387 23.78 -21.13 23.39
C GLU A 387 24.09 -20.04 22.36
N PHE A 388 23.19 -19.80 21.40
CA PHE A 388 23.43 -18.92 20.24
C PHE A 388 22.78 -17.54 20.38
N GLY A 389 22.08 -17.28 21.49
CA GLY A 389 21.27 -16.07 21.69
C GLY A 389 19.95 -16.15 20.92
N GLN A 390 20.01 -16.20 19.58
CA GLN A 390 18.83 -16.40 18.73
C GLN A 390 19.14 -17.36 17.58
N ARG A 391 18.11 -18.09 17.12
CA ARG A 391 18.20 -19.00 15.97
C ARG A 391 17.06 -18.74 14.99
N PRO A 392 17.28 -18.86 13.67
CA PRO A 392 16.24 -18.64 12.68
C PRO A 392 15.18 -19.76 12.70
N VAL A 393 13.90 -19.37 12.60
CA VAL A 393 12.76 -20.25 12.36
C VAL A 393 12.07 -19.81 11.08
N ALA A 394 11.84 -20.74 10.16
CA ALA A 394 11.10 -20.48 8.93
C ALA A 394 9.62 -20.82 9.11
N VAL A 395 8.74 -19.89 8.76
CA VAL A 395 7.29 -20.09 8.70
C VAL A 395 6.87 -19.96 7.25
N VAL A 396 6.31 -21.03 6.68
CA VAL A 396 6.07 -21.15 5.24
C VAL A 396 4.58 -21.33 4.92
N GLU A 397 4.14 -20.73 3.82
CA GLU A 397 2.92 -21.10 3.13
C GLU A 397 3.30 -21.91 1.88
N CYS A 398 2.81 -23.12 1.80
CA CYS A 398 3.13 -24.05 0.71
C CYS A 398 1.88 -24.43 -0.06
N GLU A 399 2.08 -25.03 -1.25
CA GLU A 399 1.01 -25.69 -1.99
C GLU A 399 0.43 -26.89 -1.19
N PRO A 400 -0.85 -27.20 -1.38
CA PRO A 400 -1.46 -28.34 -0.71
C PRO A 400 -0.70 -29.66 -0.99
N GLY A 401 -0.33 -30.37 0.09
CA GLY A 401 0.39 -31.64 -0.01
C GLY A 401 1.91 -31.53 -0.03
N THR A 402 2.47 -30.33 0.08
CA THR A 402 3.93 -30.13 0.20
C THR A 402 4.46 -30.72 1.51
N ASP A 403 5.48 -31.56 1.42
CA ASP A 403 6.20 -32.06 2.59
C ASP A 403 7.27 -31.06 3.02
N ILE A 404 7.01 -30.34 4.11
CA ILE A 404 7.94 -29.35 4.65
C ILE A 404 9.20 -29.98 5.30
N THR A 405 9.22 -31.31 5.52
CA THR A 405 10.38 -31.99 6.13
C THR A 405 11.58 -32.08 5.18
N CYS A 406 11.38 -31.91 3.88
CA CYS A 406 12.47 -31.88 2.89
C CYS A 406 13.13 -30.50 2.75
N LEU A 407 12.52 -29.41 3.24
CA LEU A 407 13.01 -28.06 3.10
C LEU A 407 14.38 -27.80 3.77
N PRO A 408 14.70 -28.38 4.94
CA PRO A 408 16.03 -28.27 5.54
C PRO A 408 17.15 -28.76 4.62
N ASP A 409 16.93 -29.90 3.94
CA ASP A 409 17.93 -30.46 3.03
C ASP A 409 18.07 -29.60 1.77
N TRP A 410 16.97 -29.05 1.27
CA TRP A 410 16.97 -28.17 0.11
C TRP A 410 17.71 -26.85 0.33
N VAL A 411 17.66 -26.30 1.56
CA VAL A 411 18.32 -25.03 1.94
C VAL A 411 19.80 -25.24 2.30
N ARG A 412 20.19 -26.42 2.71
CA ARG A 412 21.49 -26.74 3.33
C ARG A 412 22.70 -26.18 2.60
N ASP A 413 22.73 -26.30 1.27
CA ASP A 413 23.87 -25.88 0.45
C ASP A 413 23.70 -24.46 -0.16
N LYS A 414 22.61 -23.76 0.19
CA LYS A 414 22.27 -22.44 -0.36
C LYS A 414 22.50 -21.30 0.58
N VAL A 415 22.62 -21.58 1.90
CA VAL A 415 22.82 -20.58 2.95
C VAL A 415 23.90 -21.04 3.92
N ALA A 416 24.47 -20.09 4.66
CA ALA A 416 25.46 -20.41 5.68
C ALA A 416 24.85 -21.27 6.81
N ARG A 417 25.67 -22.06 7.49
CA ARG A 417 25.20 -22.98 8.53
C ARG A 417 24.42 -22.27 9.66
N PHE A 418 24.88 -21.08 10.04
CA PHE A 418 24.22 -20.30 11.09
C PHE A 418 22.88 -19.69 10.66
N GLU A 419 22.66 -19.54 9.35
CA GLU A 419 21.41 -19.04 8.75
C GLU A 419 20.36 -20.15 8.56
N GLN A 420 20.75 -21.43 8.64
CA GLN A 420 19.81 -22.53 8.43
C GLN A 420 18.71 -22.53 9.49
N PRO A 421 17.42 -22.52 9.10
CA PRO A 421 16.32 -22.55 10.06
C PRO A 421 16.34 -23.82 10.92
N VAL A 422 16.27 -23.63 12.24
CA VAL A 422 16.24 -24.74 13.19
C VAL A 422 14.87 -25.38 13.36
N ARG A 423 13.82 -24.68 12.89
CA ARG A 423 12.44 -25.16 12.84
C ARG A 423 11.76 -24.65 11.57
N TRP A 424 10.84 -25.46 11.08
CA TRP A 424 9.98 -25.16 9.93
C TRP A 424 8.53 -25.35 10.34
N LEU A 425 7.72 -24.30 10.18
CA LEU A 425 6.33 -24.25 10.61
C LEU A 425 5.45 -23.84 9.42
N LEU A 426 4.22 -24.33 9.39
CA LEU A 426 3.23 -23.85 8.42
C LEU A 426 2.62 -22.53 8.91
N LEU A 427 2.41 -21.60 7.98
CA LEU A 427 1.78 -20.32 8.28
C LEU A 427 0.33 -20.52 8.72
N PRO A 428 -0.05 -20.12 9.94
CA PRO A 428 -1.39 -20.31 10.46
C PRO A 428 -2.41 -19.44 9.72
N THR A 429 -3.60 -19.99 9.51
CA THR A 429 -4.67 -19.35 8.73
C THR A 429 -5.14 -18.05 9.39
N GLU A 430 -5.15 -17.98 10.73
CA GLU A 430 -5.54 -16.80 11.50
C GLU A 430 -4.61 -15.60 11.29
N LEU A 431 -3.34 -15.82 10.95
CA LEU A 431 -2.39 -14.73 10.64
C LEU A 431 -2.46 -14.28 9.16
N LYS A 432 -3.20 -15.01 8.31
CA LYS A 432 -3.48 -14.63 6.93
C LYS A 432 -4.66 -13.66 6.82
N ASN A 433 -5.49 -13.58 7.87
CA ASN A 433 -6.73 -12.81 7.86
C ASN A 433 -6.50 -11.36 8.27
N GLY A 434 -6.82 -10.42 7.38
CA GLY A 434 -7.00 -9.00 7.71
C GLY A 434 -6.06 -8.00 7.08
N GLY A 435 -5.07 -8.38 6.26
CA GLY A 435 -4.18 -7.42 5.63
C GLY A 435 -3.46 -7.95 4.40
N ILE A 436 -2.93 -7.02 3.60
CA ILE A 436 -2.06 -7.32 2.46
C ILE A 436 -0.71 -7.91 2.95
N LYS A 437 -0.36 -7.69 4.22
CA LYS A 437 0.91 -8.12 4.82
C LYS A 437 0.68 -8.84 6.14
N VAL A 438 1.38 -9.97 6.33
CA VAL A 438 1.48 -10.66 7.62
C VAL A 438 2.35 -9.81 8.57
N SER A 439 1.88 -9.59 9.79
CA SER A 439 2.66 -8.88 10.81
C SER A 439 3.78 -9.76 11.34
N ARG A 440 5.05 -9.36 11.14
CA ARG A 440 6.20 -10.09 11.70
C ARG A 440 6.13 -10.20 13.23
N ARG A 441 5.65 -9.17 13.91
CA ARG A 441 5.49 -9.18 15.35
C ARG A 441 4.48 -10.25 15.80
N ALA A 442 3.30 -10.28 15.18
CA ALA A 442 2.28 -11.29 15.48
C ALA A 442 2.80 -12.69 15.18
N LEU A 443 3.55 -12.85 14.07
CA LEU A 443 4.18 -14.12 13.72
C LEU A 443 5.23 -14.54 14.74
N GLN A 444 6.07 -13.62 15.22
CA GLN A 444 7.06 -13.86 16.27
C GLN A 444 6.39 -14.29 17.59
N GLU A 445 5.33 -13.60 18.01
CA GLU A 445 4.56 -13.94 19.21
C GLU A 445 3.94 -15.35 19.08
N TRP A 446 3.38 -15.66 17.91
CA TRP A 446 2.82 -16.98 17.61
C TRP A 446 3.89 -18.10 17.64
N VAL A 447 5.05 -17.89 16.97
CA VAL A 447 6.16 -18.87 16.99
C VAL A 447 6.64 -19.13 18.42
N ASN A 448 6.80 -18.07 19.20
CA ASN A 448 7.21 -18.19 20.61
C ASN A 448 6.18 -18.97 21.44
N ALA A 449 4.88 -18.80 21.18
CA ALA A 449 3.83 -19.57 21.85
C ALA A 449 3.82 -21.03 21.40
N ALA A 450 3.94 -21.29 20.10
CA ALA A 450 3.89 -22.64 19.50
C ALA A 450 5.10 -23.51 19.88
N LEU A 451 6.27 -22.91 20.17
CA LEU A 451 7.50 -23.64 20.49
C LEU A 451 7.88 -23.62 21.99
N LYS A 452 7.15 -22.87 22.83
CA LYS A 452 7.29 -22.89 24.31
C LYS A 452 6.32 -23.87 25.00
N GLY A 453 5.37 -24.46 24.27
CA GLY A 453 4.49 -25.55 24.71
C GLY A 453 5.08 -26.89 24.35
#